data_fd977d63c09b658b11d2090c0838e706
#
_entry.id   fd977d63c09b658b11d2090c0838e706
#
_cell.length_a   1.000
_cell.length_b   1.000
_cell.length_c   1.000
_cell.angle_alpha   90.00
_cell.angle_beta   90.00
_cell.angle_gamma   90.00
#
_symmetry.space_group_name_H-M   'P 1'
#
loop_
_entity.id
_entity.type
_entity.pdbx_description
1 polymer ?
#
loop_
_entity_poly.entity_id
_entity_poly.type
_entity_poly.pdbx_seq_one_letter_code
_entity_poly.pdbx_strand_id
1 'polypeptide(L)'
;MALTASNLKVGDVHTARLVEDLKRTQIVQYAGSSGDYNPLHTDEIFTTQVAGYPSVFAHGMLTMGMTGKMLTDYVGDARLTKYGVRFTSQVWPGDTLDSTATVKALSERDGVKLVELDVKTVNQNGVEVLNGYAEARVDP
;
A
#
# COMPACT_ATOMS: atom_id res chain seq x y z
N MET A 1 -9.32 16.88 -6.88
CA MET A 1 -10.54 17.43 -6.23
C MET A 1 -10.67 16.75 -4.87
N ALA A 2 -10.95 17.49 -3.83
CA ALA A 2 -11.14 16.90 -2.50
C ALA A 2 -12.39 16.02 -2.49
N LEU A 3 -12.31 14.87 -1.82
CA LEU A 3 -13.47 14.00 -1.64
C LEU A 3 -14.44 14.63 -0.64
N THR A 4 -15.71 14.56 -0.97
CA THR A 4 -16.80 14.99 -0.07
C THR A 4 -17.73 13.82 0.19
N ALA A 5 -18.38 13.82 1.35
CA ALA A 5 -19.35 12.78 1.70
C ALA A 5 -20.49 12.71 0.67
N SER A 6 -20.88 13.85 0.10
CA SER A 6 -21.93 13.93 -0.92
C SER A 6 -21.54 13.30 -2.26
N ASN A 7 -20.22 13.21 -2.55
CA ASN A 7 -19.71 12.65 -3.81
C ASN A 7 -19.34 11.17 -3.70
N LEU A 8 -19.38 10.59 -2.51
CA LEU A 8 -18.98 9.20 -2.26
C LEU A 8 -20.20 8.30 -2.07
N LYS A 9 -20.05 7.07 -2.57
CA LYS A 9 -21.05 6.00 -2.37
C LYS A 9 -20.34 4.74 -1.93
N VAL A 10 -20.99 3.94 -1.10
CA VAL A 10 -20.54 2.58 -0.79
C VAL A 10 -20.42 1.81 -2.11
N GLY A 11 -19.26 1.16 -2.30
CA GLY A 11 -18.92 0.44 -3.52
C GLY A 11 -18.10 1.24 -4.53
N ASP A 12 -17.90 2.55 -4.33
CA ASP A 12 -17.01 3.32 -5.18
C ASP A 12 -15.59 2.77 -5.09
N VAL A 13 -14.90 2.71 -6.23
CA VAL A 13 -13.58 2.11 -6.36
C VAL A 13 -12.59 3.12 -6.91
N HIS A 14 -11.42 3.21 -6.27
CA HIS A 14 -10.28 3.95 -6.77
C HIS A 14 -9.10 2.99 -6.94
N THR A 15 -8.51 2.98 -8.12
CA THR A 15 -7.34 2.14 -8.43
C THR A 15 -6.19 3.01 -8.93
N ALA A 16 -4.98 2.70 -8.47
CA ALA A 16 -3.78 3.38 -8.93
C ALA A 16 -2.63 2.39 -9.10
N ARG A 17 -1.80 2.60 -10.11
CA ARG A 17 -0.53 1.90 -10.26
C ARG A 17 0.47 2.49 -9.30
N LEU A 18 1.05 1.66 -8.43
CA LEU A 18 2.02 2.09 -7.42
C LEU A 18 3.43 2.13 -8.00
N VAL A 19 3.80 1.11 -8.74
CA VAL A 19 5.11 0.94 -9.35
C VAL A 19 5.00 0.00 -10.55
N GLU A 20 5.79 0.27 -11.57
CA GLU A 20 5.97 -0.59 -12.73
C GLU A 20 7.42 -1.07 -12.74
N ASP A 21 7.62 -2.42 -12.79
CA ASP A 21 8.94 -3.01 -12.81
C ASP A 21 9.81 -2.52 -11.63
N LEU A 22 9.43 -2.90 -10.42
CA LEU A 22 10.14 -2.52 -9.19
C LEU A 22 11.63 -2.81 -9.29
N LYS A 23 12.45 -1.80 -9.09
CA LYS A 23 13.91 -1.91 -9.20
C LYS A 23 14.54 -2.29 -7.85
N ARG A 24 15.61 -3.07 -7.91
CA ARG A 24 16.46 -3.37 -6.73
C ARG A 24 16.97 -2.09 -6.08
N THR A 25 17.29 -1.07 -6.88
CA THR A 25 17.72 0.24 -6.38
C THR A 25 16.68 0.89 -5.48
N GLN A 26 15.39 0.76 -5.79
CA GLN A 26 14.33 1.29 -4.95
C GLN A 26 14.26 0.57 -3.60
N ILE A 27 14.48 -0.74 -3.58
CA ILE A 27 14.55 -1.52 -2.34
C ILE A 27 15.75 -1.06 -1.48
N VAL A 28 16.91 -0.86 -2.10
CA VAL A 28 18.11 -0.37 -1.41
C VAL A 28 17.89 1.04 -0.85
N GLN A 29 17.27 1.92 -1.61
CA GLN A 29 16.94 3.28 -1.15
C GLN A 29 16.00 3.22 0.07
N TYR A 30 15.01 2.33 0.05
CA TYR A 30 14.12 2.15 1.19
C TYR A 30 14.85 1.59 2.40
N ALA A 31 15.76 0.63 2.23
CA ALA A 31 16.60 0.13 3.32
C ALA A 31 17.37 1.27 3.99
N GLY A 32 17.95 2.16 3.20
CA GLY A 32 18.68 3.33 3.69
C GLY A 32 17.78 4.33 4.43
N SER A 33 16.60 4.62 3.90
CA SER A 33 15.69 5.61 4.48
C SER A 33 14.94 5.10 5.71
N SER A 34 14.65 3.80 5.77
CA SER A 34 13.92 3.18 6.88
C SER A 34 14.82 2.67 8.01
N GLY A 35 16.10 2.42 7.72
CA GLY A 35 17.00 1.74 8.64
C GLY A 35 16.77 0.23 8.73
N ASP A 36 15.93 -0.34 7.90
CA ASP A 36 15.71 -1.78 7.83
C ASP A 36 16.73 -2.42 6.88
N TYR A 37 17.85 -2.83 7.44
CA TYR A 37 18.96 -3.45 6.72
C TYR A 37 18.95 -4.97 6.77
N ASN A 38 17.79 -5.59 6.96
CA ASN A 38 17.69 -7.04 6.94
C ASN A 38 18.28 -7.57 5.62
N PRO A 39 19.23 -8.52 5.66
CA PRO A 39 19.92 -9.00 4.46
C PRO A 39 18.99 -9.64 3.42
N LEU A 40 17.79 -10.06 3.80
CA LEU A 40 16.77 -10.56 2.86
C LEU A 40 16.41 -9.53 1.78
N HIS A 41 16.65 -8.25 2.02
CA HIS A 41 16.31 -7.18 1.11
C HIS A 41 17.48 -6.69 0.26
N THR A 42 18.72 -6.94 0.69
CA THR A 42 19.90 -6.30 0.08
C THR A 42 21.04 -7.26 -0.27
N ASP A 43 21.10 -8.43 0.37
CA ASP A 43 22.20 -9.38 0.18
C ASP A 43 21.73 -10.61 -0.60
N GLU A 44 21.99 -10.63 -1.90
CA GLU A 44 21.60 -11.72 -2.79
C GLU A 44 22.20 -13.06 -2.37
N ILE A 45 23.48 -13.06 -1.94
CA ILE A 45 24.17 -14.29 -1.55
C ILE A 45 23.51 -14.88 -0.31
N PHE A 46 23.30 -14.07 0.73
CA PHE A 46 22.59 -14.52 1.93
C PHE A 46 21.19 -15.01 1.61
N THR A 47 20.43 -14.22 0.85
CA THR A 47 19.03 -14.49 0.59
C THR A 47 18.83 -15.78 -0.22
N THR A 48 19.69 -16.05 -1.19
CA THR A 48 19.58 -17.25 -2.04
C THR A 48 20.25 -18.46 -1.45
N GLN A 49 21.45 -18.33 -0.89
CA GLN A 49 22.27 -19.48 -0.46
C GLN A 49 22.01 -19.88 0.99
N VAL A 50 21.63 -18.96 1.85
CA VAL A 50 21.36 -19.23 3.27
C VAL A 50 19.87 -19.28 3.57
N ALA A 51 19.12 -18.26 3.14
CA ALA A 51 17.68 -18.17 3.41
C ALA A 51 16.81 -18.97 2.43
N GLY A 52 17.34 -19.35 1.26
CA GLY A 52 16.65 -20.24 0.32
C GLY A 52 15.59 -19.57 -0.55
N TYR A 53 15.58 -18.25 -0.65
CA TYR A 53 14.68 -17.53 -1.55
C TYR A 53 15.27 -17.39 -2.96
N PRO A 54 14.45 -17.16 -4.00
CA PRO A 54 14.96 -17.03 -5.37
C PRO A 54 15.74 -15.73 -5.63
N SER A 55 15.53 -14.70 -4.84
CA SER A 55 16.24 -13.42 -4.90
C SER A 55 15.97 -12.60 -3.63
N VAL A 56 16.61 -11.44 -3.51
CA VAL A 56 16.16 -10.43 -2.54
C VAL A 56 14.72 -10.02 -2.85
N PHE A 57 13.99 -9.56 -1.85
CA PHE A 57 12.62 -9.11 -2.02
C PHE A 57 12.37 -7.82 -1.25
N ALA A 58 11.31 -7.11 -1.64
CA ALA A 58 10.98 -5.81 -1.07
C ALA A 58 10.54 -5.93 0.39
N HIS A 59 10.84 -4.90 1.16
CA HIS A 59 10.26 -4.73 2.50
C HIS A 59 8.73 -4.66 2.38
N GLY A 60 8.02 -5.35 3.25
CA GLY A 60 6.57 -5.21 3.33
C GLY A 60 6.17 -3.75 3.57
N MET A 61 6.91 -3.05 4.44
CA MET A 61 6.64 -1.64 4.73
C MET A 61 6.87 -0.71 3.54
N LEU A 62 7.72 -1.06 2.55
CA LEU A 62 7.82 -0.32 1.30
C LEU A 62 6.49 -0.41 0.52
N THR A 63 5.95 -1.61 0.37
CA THR A 63 4.65 -1.81 -0.30
C THR A 63 3.52 -1.11 0.46
N MET A 64 3.53 -1.18 1.79
CA MET A 64 2.56 -0.46 2.63
C MET A 64 2.67 1.06 2.43
N GLY A 65 3.89 1.59 2.33
CA GLY A 65 4.13 3.01 2.08
C GLY A 65 3.62 3.46 0.71
N MET A 66 3.88 2.69 -0.35
CA MET A 66 3.37 2.98 -1.69
C MET A 66 1.82 2.94 -1.73
N THR A 67 1.22 1.97 -1.07
CA THR A 67 -0.25 1.88 -0.93
C THR A 67 -0.78 3.06 -0.14
N GLY A 68 -0.09 3.46 0.93
CA GLY A 68 -0.44 4.64 1.73
C GLY A 68 -0.41 5.93 0.92
N LYS A 69 0.55 6.07 0.00
CA LYS A 69 0.57 7.20 -0.93
C LYS A 69 -0.67 7.23 -1.82
N MET A 70 -1.09 6.08 -2.35
CA MET A 70 -2.34 6.00 -3.12
C MET A 70 -3.53 6.48 -2.28
N LEU A 71 -3.59 6.07 -1.01
CA LEU A 71 -4.67 6.48 -0.11
C LEU A 71 -4.67 7.99 0.11
N THR A 72 -3.52 8.60 0.43
CA THR A 72 -3.45 10.04 0.66
C THR A 72 -3.67 10.85 -0.61
N ASP A 73 -3.24 10.35 -1.77
CA ASP A 73 -3.57 10.96 -3.06
C ASP A 73 -5.08 10.92 -3.33
N TYR A 74 -5.77 9.86 -2.90
CA TYR A 74 -7.21 9.69 -3.09
C TYR A 74 -8.03 10.56 -2.12
N VAL A 75 -7.76 10.46 -0.83
CA VAL A 75 -8.57 11.14 0.19
C VAL A 75 -8.13 12.57 0.48
N GLY A 76 -6.90 12.91 0.12
CA GLY A 76 -6.28 14.21 0.40
C GLY A 76 -5.33 14.15 1.60
N ASP A 77 -4.35 15.05 1.59
CA ASP A 77 -3.34 15.14 2.64
C ASP A 77 -3.97 15.47 3.99
N ALA A 78 -3.40 14.90 5.06
CA ALA A 78 -3.82 15.09 6.45
C ALA A 78 -5.25 14.60 6.75
N ARG A 79 -5.84 13.78 5.90
CA ARG A 79 -7.20 13.26 6.10
C ARG A 79 -7.25 11.82 6.60
N LEU A 80 -6.22 11.03 6.32
CA LEU A 80 -6.13 9.63 6.75
C LEU A 80 -6.04 9.56 8.27
N THR A 81 -6.95 8.83 8.91
CA THR A 81 -7.04 8.71 10.38
C THR A 81 -6.66 7.33 10.88
N LYS A 82 -6.84 6.29 10.04
CA LYS A 82 -6.45 4.92 10.35
C LYS A 82 -5.98 4.24 9.07
N TYR A 83 -4.98 3.38 9.22
CA TYR A 83 -4.46 2.59 8.11
C TYR A 83 -3.76 1.35 8.67
N GLY A 84 -4.18 0.18 8.24
CA GLY A 84 -3.58 -1.09 8.64
C GLY A 84 -3.67 -2.11 7.52
N VAL A 85 -2.65 -2.97 7.43
CA VAL A 85 -2.59 -4.02 6.40
C VAL A 85 -2.07 -5.33 6.97
N ARG A 86 -2.33 -6.41 6.23
CA ARG A 86 -1.65 -7.70 6.33
C ARG A 86 -0.83 -7.91 5.08
N PHE A 87 0.40 -8.39 5.24
CA PHE A 87 1.25 -8.83 4.14
C PHE A 87 0.94 -10.28 3.82
N THR A 88 0.56 -10.56 2.57
CA THR A 88 0.07 -11.89 2.17
C THR A 88 1.00 -12.60 1.20
N SER A 89 1.91 -11.90 0.53
CA SER A 89 2.94 -12.45 -0.35
C SER A 89 4.12 -11.50 -0.46
N GLN A 90 5.31 -12.06 -0.77
CA GLN A 90 6.50 -11.25 -1.06
C GLN A 90 6.31 -10.46 -2.36
N VAL A 91 7.01 -9.33 -2.42
CA VAL A 91 7.12 -8.50 -3.62
C VAL A 91 8.55 -8.60 -4.12
N TRP A 92 8.71 -8.95 -5.39
CA TRP A 92 10.00 -9.24 -6.01
C TRP A 92 10.47 -8.09 -6.89
N PRO A 93 11.80 -7.93 -7.08
CA PRO A 93 12.29 -7.08 -8.16
C PRO A 93 11.64 -7.46 -9.50
N GLY A 94 11.21 -6.45 -10.24
CA GLY A 94 10.47 -6.63 -11.49
C GLY A 94 8.95 -6.61 -11.35
N ASP A 95 8.41 -6.72 -10.14
CA ASP A 95 6.96 -6.70 -9.94
C ASP A 95 6.37 -5.34 -10.30
N THR A 96 5.16 -5.39 -10.83
CA THR A 96 4.29 -4.23 -11.07
C THR A 96 3.12 -4.34 -10.11
N LEU A 97 2.86 -3.27 -9.34
CA LEU A 97 1.85 -3.28 -8.30
C LEU A 97 0.73 -2.30 -8.61
N ASP A 98 -0.50 -2.78 -8.50
CA ASP A 98 -1.71 -1.98 -8.56
C ASP A 98 -2.46 -2.07 -7.24
N SER A 99 -2.92 -0.93 -6.74
CA SER A 99 -3.65 -0.85 -5.48
C SER A 99 -5.05 -0.32 -5.70
N THR A 100 -5.99 -0.85 -4.93
CA THR A 100 -7.40 -0.51 -5.02
C THR A 100 -7.93 -0.17 -3.63
N ALA A 101 -8.65 0.95 -3.55
CA ALA A 101 -9.44 1.33 -2.39
C ALA A 101 -10.92 1.28 -2.77
N THR A 102 -11.70 0.57 -1.98
CA THR A 102 -13.15 0.44 -2.18
C THR A 102 -13.88 1.04 -0.98
N VAL A 103 -14.83 1.92 -1.23
CA VAL A 103 -15.65 2.53 -0.16
C VAL A 103 -16.52 1.46 0.46
N LYS A 104 -16.25 1.16 1.72
CA LYS A 104 -16.97 0.16 2.51
C LYS A 104 -18.14 0.75 3.28
N ALA A 105 -17.94 1.92 3.88
CA ALA A 105 -18.93 2.59 4.71
C ALA A 105 -18.68 4.09 4.74
N LEU A 106 -19.76 4.84 4.91
CA LEU A 106 -19.75 6.26 5.21
C LEU A 106 -20.40 6.43 6.58
N SER A 107 -19.78 7.24 7.45
CA SER A 107 -20.27 7.45 8.81
C SER A 107 -19.99 8.87 9.28
N GLU A 108 -20.43 9.15 10.48
CA GLU A 108 -20.17 10.42 11.16
C GLU A 108 -19.84 10.13 12.62
N ARG A 109 -18.79 10.77 13.12
CA ARG A 109 -18.39 10.68 14.51
C ARG A 109 -18.01 12.07 15.01
N ASP A 110 -18.69 12.50 16.06
CA ASP A 110 -18.45 13.82 16.68
C ASP A 110 -18.56 14.98 15.67
N GLY A 111 -19.51 14.90 14.75
CA GLY A 111 -19.73 15.92 13.72
C GLY A 111 -18.78 15.85 12.53
N VAL A 112 -17.87 14.85 12.50
CA VAL A 112 -16.90 14.67 11.43
C VAL A 112 -17.36 13.53 10.51
N LYS A 113 -17.45 13.81 9.22
CA LYS A 113 -17.75 12.81 8.18
C LYS A 113 -16.54 11.93 7.96
N LEU A 114 -16.76 10.62 7.90
CA LEU A 114 -15.73 9.60 7.75
C LEU A 114 -16.08 8.66 6.60
N VAL A 115 -15.04 8.23 5.89
CA VAL A 115 -15.11 7.13 4.92
C VAL A 115 -14.24 5.97 5.40
N GLU A 116 -14.80 4.76 5.37
CA GLU A 116 -14.04 3.52 5.56
C GLU A 116 -13.76 2.89 4.21
N LEU A 117 -12.51 2.47 4.02
CA LEU A 117 -12.03 1.89 2.76
C LEU A 117 -11.50 0.48 3.02
N ASP A 118 -11.88 -0.46 2.15
CA ASP A 118 -11.14 -1.71 1.98
C ASP A 118 -9.97 -1.46 1.03
N VAL A 119 -8.79 -1.97 1.37
CA VAL A 119 -7.55 -1.73 0.64
C VAL A 119 -6.95 -3.04 0.20
N LYS A 120 -6.51 -3.10 -1.06
CA LYS A 120 -5.84 -4.28 -1.62
C LYS A 120 -4.78 -3.86 -2.62
N THR A 121 -3.62 -4.52 -2.57
CA THR A 121 -2.56 -4.35 -3.56
C THR A 121 -2.23 -5.71 -4.17
N VAL A 122 -2.17 -5.77 -5.49
CA VAL A 122 -1.88 -6.98 -6.25
C VAL A 122 -0.68 -6.76 -7.17
N ASN A 123 0.02 -7.86 -7.51
CA ASN A 123 1.07 -7.84 -8.52
C ASN A 123 0.51 -8.02 -9.93
N GLN A 124 1.39 -8.07 -10.94
CA GLN A 124 1.03 -8.24 -12.35
C GLN A 124 0.28 -9.54 -12.67
N ASN A 125 0.37 -10.52 -11.81
CA ASN A 125 -0.32 -11.81 -11.97
C ASN A 125 -1.65 -11.86 -11.19
N GLY A 126 -2.08 -10.73 -10.61
CA GLY A 126 -3.27 -10.67 -9.77
C GLY A 126 -3.10 -11.29 -8.39
N VAL A 127 -1.88 -11.64 -7.99
CA VAL A 127 -1.60 -12.16 -6.65
C VAL A 127 -1.66 -11.02 -5.64
N GLU A 128 -2.46 -11.20 -4.60
CA GLU A 128 -2.57 -10.24 -3.52
C GLU A 128 -1.30 -10.24 -2.68
N VAL A 129 -0.68 -9.07 -2.54
CA VAL A 129 0.55 -8.90 -1.76
C VAL A 129 0.27 -8.27 -0.40
N LEU A 130 -0.78 -7.47 -0.31
CA LEU A 130 -1.33 -7.00 0.96
C LEU A 130 -2.82 -6.71 0.84
N ASN A 131 -3.50 -6.74 1.97
CA ASN A 131 -4.87 -6.25 2.13
C ASN A 131 -5.02 -5.56 3.48
N GLY A 132 -6.04 -4.74 3.60
CA GLY A 132 -6.30 -4.06 4.86
C GLY A 132 -7.43 -3.07 4.77
N TYR A 133 -7.34 -2.06 5.61
CA TYR A 133 -8.37 -1.05 5.79
C TYR A 133 -7.75 0.34 5.94
N ALA A 134 -8.55 1.34 5.66
CA ALA A 134 -8.23 2.72 5.96
C ALA A 134 -9.50 3.46 6.40
N GLU A 135 -9.32 4.50 7.18
CA GLU A 135 -10.37 5.46 7.53
C GLU A 135 -9.83 6.87 7.24
N ALA A 136 -10.67 7.70 6.69
CA ALA A 136 -10.29 9.09 6.40
C ALA A 136 -11.45 10.04 6.73
N ARG A 137 -11.09 11.27 7.08
CA ARG A 137 -12.05 12.38 7.16
C ARG A 137 -12.38 12.86 5.75
N VAL A 138 -13.63 13.19 5.52
CA VAL A 138 -14.07 13.81 4.26
C VAL A 138 -14.90 15.04 4.56
N ASP A 139 -14.91 15.98 3.62
CA ASP A 139 -15.76 17.16 3.75
C ASP A 139 -17.24 16.74 3.60
N PRO A 140 -18.17 17.53 4.18
CA PRO A 140 -19.60 17.27 4.08
C PRO A 140 -20.14 17.18 2.66
#